data_fc050af4753c3d663f56cd7b02a07148
#
_entry.id   fc050af4753c3d663f56cd7b02a07148
#
_cell.length_a   1.000
_cell.length_b   1.000
_cell.length_c   1.000
_cell.angle_alpha   90.00
_cell.angle_beta   90.00
_cell.angle_gamma   90.00
#
_symmetry.space_group_name_H-M   'P 1'
#
loop_
_entity.id
_entity.type
_entity.pdbx_description
1 polymer ?
#
loop_
_entity_poly.entity_id
_entity_poly.type
_entity_poly.pdbx_seq_one_letter_code
_entity_poly.pdbx_strand_id
1 'polypeptide(L)'
;ILIHLMKNFSTVFTHHPNIYMTAPTDITEVERRAYYKILSGRLRAKRVMLVEKGVADAAGIGMPLDTPEGHMIVNLGGDRTEIYIISEGKTIIQRTLRMGGHTLDEDIINMVKKQFQLSIGRKTAEALKNQLAYLLNGPALEMRVFGIHTVTGLPRQVAIPALAVSVSIVDTIDAITEVVKTTMERTPPQLLENIRKNGIYLTGGVSLLPNLSIYMQK
;
A
#
# COMPACT_ATOMS: atom_id res chain seq x y z
N ILE A 1 -3.14 17.34 -12.89
CA ILE A 1 -2.07 16.45 -12.39
C ILE A 1 -1.62 15.50 -13.50
N LEU A 2 -2.49 14.61 -14.06
CA LEU A 2 -2.13 13.59 -15.06
C LEU A 2 -1.44 14.22 -16.30
N ILE A 3 -2.01 15.28 -16.87
CA ILE A 3 -1.43 16.00 -18.02
C ILE A 3 -0.07 16.62 -17.68
N HIS A 4 0.10 17.12 -16.46
CA HIS A 4 1.37 17.71 -16.00
C HIS A 4 2.46 16.64 -15.85
N LEU A 5 2.12 15.50 -15.24
CA LEU A 5 3.03 14.36 -15.15
C LEU A 5 3.47 13.88 -16.53
N MET A 6 2.52 13.76 -17.47
CA MET A 6 2.83 13.29 -18.82
C MET A 6 3.65 14.28 -19.65
N LYS A 7 3.56 15.59 -19.40
CA LYS A 7 4.43 16.59 -20.04
C LYS A 7 5.91 16.39 -19.69
N ASN A 8 6.22 15.89 -18.51
CA ASN A 8 7.60 15.62 -18.10
C ASN A 8 8.22 14.41 -18.84
N PHE A 9 7.39 13.58 -19.50
CA PHE A 9 7.81 12.48 -20.38
C PHE A 9 7.72 12.84 -21.87
N SER A 10 7.60 14.14 -22.21
CA SER A 10 7.22 14.65 -23.53
C SER A 10 8.19 14.33 -24.68
N THR A 11 9.41 13.90 -24.40
CA THR A 11 10.34 13.41 -25.44
C THR A 11 9.91 12.09 -26.07
N VAL A 12 9.05 11.33 -25.43
CA VAL A 12 8.54 10.02 -25.89
C VAL A 12 7.16 10.12 -26.55
N PHE A 13 6.41 11.22 -26.32
CA PHE A 13 5.00 11.35 -26.69
C PHE A 13 4.72 12.06 -28.04
N THR A 14 5.64 12.05 -28.97
CA THR A 14 5.46 12.71 -30.28
C THR A 14 4.41 12.05 -31.19
N HIS A 15 4.01 10.80 -30.93
CA HIS A 15 3.12 10.04 -31.83
C HIS A 15 2.12 9.19 -31.05
N HIS A 16 0.92 9.71 -30.78
CA HIS A 16 -0.27 8.96 -30.35
C HIS A 16 0.01 7.69 -29.51
N PRO A 17 0.34 7.81 -28.20
CA PRO A 17 0.77 6.68 -27.39
C PRO A 17 -0.36 5.68 -27.14
N ASN A 18 -0.02 4.42 -26.93
CA ASN A 18 -0.88 3.46 -26.25
C ASN A 18 -0.76 3.68 -24.74
N ILE A 19 -1.88 3.88 -24.06
CA ILE A 19 -1.92 4.15 -22.61
C ILE A 19 -2.61 2.98 -21.92
N TYR A 20 -1.89 2.37 -20.99
CA TYR A 20 -2.41 1.41 -20.03
C TYR A 20 -2.49 2.11 -18.67
N MET A 21 -3.67 2.15 -18.07
CA MET A 21 -3.90 2.78 -16.79
C MET A 21 -4.60 1.80 -15.85
N THR A 22 -4.09 1.68 -14.64
CA THR A 22 -4.79 0.92 -13.60
C THR A 22 -5.91 1.75 -13.01
N ALA A 23 -7.03 1.12 -12.73
CA ALA A 23 -8.16 1.73 -12.06
C ALA A 23 -8.65 0.78 -10.95
N PRO A 24 -9.23 1.32 -9.86
CA PRO A 24 -9.92 0.50 -8.88
C PRO A 24 -11.04 -0.31 -9.55
N THR A 25 -11.31 -1.50 -9.02
CA THR A 25 -12.35 -2.40 -9.59
C THR A 25 -13.75 -1.81 -9.41
N ASP A 26 -13.95 -0.96 -8.40
CA ASP A 26 -15.21 -0.34 -8.00
C ASP A 26 -15.49 1.03 -8.68
N ILE A 27 -14.71 1.40 -9.71
CA ILE A 27 -14.98 2.64 -10.44
C ILE A 27 -16.34 2.60 -11.15
N THR A 28 -17.04 3.70 -11.07
CA THR A 28 -18.32 3.89 -11.80
C THR A 28 -18.09 4.00 -13.31
N GLU A 29 -19.11 3.68 -14.08
CA GLU A 29 -19.06 3.83 -15.54
C GLU A 29 -18.84 5.31 -15.97
N VAL A 30 -19.33 6.26 -15.18
CA VAL A 30 -19.09 7.69 -15.40
C VAL A 30 -17.61 8.06 -15.23
N GLU A 31 -16.97 7.56 -14.17
CA GLU A 31 -15.54 7.76 -13.92
C GLU A 31 -14.71 7.09 -15.01
N ARG A 32 -15.07 5.85 -15.41
CA ARG A 32 -14.44 5.13 -16.51
C ARG A 32 -14.45 5.95 -17.80
N ARG A 33 -15.61 6.49 -18.17
CA ARG A 33 -15.77 7.37 -19.35
C ARG A 33 -14.98 8.67 -19.20
N ALA A 34 -14.90 9.25 -18.01
CA ALA A 34 -14.10 10.44 -17.75
C ALA A 34 -12.61 10.17 -18.00
N TYR A 35 -12.06 9.04 -17.53
CA TYR A 35 -10.69 8.65 -17.82
C TYR A 35 -10.45 8.47 -19.32
N TYR A 36 -11.31 7.75 -20.02
CA TYR A 36 -11.21 7.60 -21.47
C TYR A 36 -11.21 8.95 -22.19
N LYS A 37 -12.12 9.86 -21.83
CA LYS A 37 -12.23 11.18 -22.45
C LYS A 37 -10.99 12.06 -22.24
N ILE A 38 -10.39 11.99 -21.04
CA ILE A 38 -9.15 12.72 -20.73
C ILE A 38 -7.96 12.15 -21.52
N LEU A 39 -7.83 10.83 -21.55
CA LEU A 39 -6.67 10.16 -22.16
C LEU A 39 -6.74 10.21 -23.70
N SER A 40 -7.91 9.96 -24.30
CA SER A 40 -8.08 9.99 -25.75
C SER A 40 -8.14 11.41 -26.31
N GLY A 41 -8.83 12.34 -25.63
CA GLY A 41 -9.02 13.71 -26.09
C GLY A 41 -7.77 14.58 -25.90
N ARG A 42 -7.35 14.79 -24.65
CA ARG A 42 -6.26 15.73 -24.35
C ARG A 42 -4.86 15.17 -24.62
N LEU A 43 -4.66 13.85 -24.48
CA LEU A 43 -3.38 13.21 -24.70
C LEU A 43 -3.28 12.55 -26.09
N ARG A 44 -4.35 12.60 -26.88
CA ARG A 44 -4.42 12.03 -28.24
C ARG A 44 -3.93 10.58 -28.28
N ALA A 45 -4.23 9.80 -27.23
CA ALA A 45 -3.85 8.41 -27.17
C ALA A 45 -4.47 7.62 -28.33
N LYS A 46 -3.66 6.77 -28.99
CA LYS A 46 -4.11 5.86 -30.03
C LYS A 46 -4.99 4.76 -29.45
N ARG A 47 -4.61 4.25 -28.29
CA ARG A 47 -5.33 3.21 -27.54
C ARG A 47 -5.28 3.51 -26.07
N VAL A 48 -6.42 3.41 -25.40
CA VAL A 48 -6.53 3.50 -23.94
C VAL A 48 -7.06 2.17 -23.43
N MET A 49 -6.36 1.56 -22.49
CA MET A 49 -6.78 0.35 -21.80
C MET A 49 -6.81 0.61 -20.31
N LEU A 50 -7.96 0.43 -19.69
CA LEU A 50 -8.11 0.44 -18.23
C LEU A 50 -8.03 -1.00 -17.75
N VAL A 51 -7.08 -1.26 -16.85
CA VAL A 51 -6.83 -2.56 -16.25
C VAL A 51 -7.23 -2.49 -14.78
N GLU A 52 -7.92 -3.51 -14.28
CA GLU A 52 -8.20 -3.61 -12.85
C GLU A 52 -6.90 -3.68 -12.05
N LYS A 53 -6.82 -2.92 -10.96
CA LYS A 53 -5.58 -2.80 -10.18
C LYS A 53 -5.11 -4.16 -9.65
N GLY A 54 -6.02 -5.00 -9.14
CA GLY A 54 -5.67 -6.33 -8.66
C GLY A 54 -5.07 -7.23 -9.75
N VAL A 55 -5.61 -7.16 -10.97
CA VAL A 55 -5.07 -7.90 -12.13
C VAL A 55 -3.70 -7.36 -12.55
N ALA A 56 -3.51 -6.04 -12.48
CA ALA A 56 -2.21 -5.42 -12.76
C ALA A 56 -1.15 -5.80 -11.72
N ASP A 57 -1.53 -5.84 -10.43
CA ASP A 57 -0.66 -6.29 -9.35
C ASP A 57 -0.26 -7.76 -9.57
N ALA A 58 -1.21 -8.64 -9.94
CA ALA A 58 -0.94 -10.04 -10.26
C ALA A 58 0.03 -10.20 -11.43
N ALA A 59 -0.19 -9.47 -12.51
CA ALA A 59 0.71 -9.47 -13.66
C ALA A 59 2.11 -8.97 -13.28
N GLY A 60 2.19 -7.92 -12.43
CA GLY A 60 3.45 -7.33 -11.98
C GLY A 60 4.34 -8.26 -11.16
N ILE A 61 3.74 -9.19 -10.41
CA ILE A 61 4.48 -10.22 -9.64
C ILE A 61 4.68 -11.52 -10.43
N GLY A 62 4.30 -11.54 -11.72
CA GLY A 62 4.48 -12.72 -12.59
C GLY A 62 3.53 -13.87 -12.28
N MET A 63 2.36 -13.58 -11.68
CA MET A 63 1.37 -14.60 -11.36
C MET A 63 0.68 -15.13 -12.64
N PRO A 64 0.47 -16.45 -12.78
CA PRO A 64 -0.28 -17.01 -13.89
C PRO A 64 -1.75 -16.59 -13.81
N LEU A 65 -2.22 -15.81 -14.79
CA LEU A 65 -3.58 -15.29 -14.84
C LEU A 65 -4.59 -16.21 -15.53
N ASP A 66 -4.10 -17.12 -16.37
CA ASP A 66 -4.95 -17.98 -17.22
C ASP A 66 -5.35 -19.30 -16.55
N THR A 67 -5.13 -19.42 -15.24
CA THR A 67 -5.45 -20.62 -14.48
C THR A 67 -6.73 -20.43 -13.67
N PRO A 68 -7.51 -21.52 -13.45
CA PRO A 68 -8.68 -21.49 -12.56
C PRO A 68 -8.31 -21.44 -11.07
N GLU A 69 -7.02 -21.44 -10.75
CA GLU A 69 -6.54 -21.41 -9.38
C GLU A 69 -6.85 -20.05 -8.73
N GLY A 70 -7.26 -20.11 -7.46
CA GLY A 70 -7.45 -18.91 -6.65
C GLY A 70 -6.13 -18.38 -6.10
N HIS A 71 -5.87 -17.09 -6.28
CA HIS A 71 -4.72 -16.40 -5.72
C HIS A 71 -5.15 -15.20 -4.89
N MET A 72 -4.50 -14.97 -3.76
CA MET A 72 -4.75 -13.82 -2.90
C MET A 72 -3.59 -12.86 -2.92
N ILE A 73 -3.89 -11.59 -3.20
CA ILE A 73 -2.93 -10.50 -3.19
C ILE A 73 -3.36 -9.47 -2.16
N VAL A 74 -2.44 -9.04 -1.32
CA VAL A 74 -2.62 -7.95 -0.37
C VAL A 74 -1.67 -6.82 -0.76
N ASN A 75 -2.22 -5.75 -1.35
CA ASN A 75 -1.48 -4.56 -1.71
C ASN A 75 -1.49 -3.57 -0.55
N LEU A 76 -0.36 -3.45 0.14
CA LEU A 76 -0.14 -2.59 1.29
C LEU A 76 0.42 -1.24 0.83
N GLY A 77 -0.46 -0.34 0.37
CA GLY A 77 -0.11 0.96 -0.18
C GLY A 77 0.14 2.04 0.89
N GLY A 78 0.37 3.28 0.43
CA GLY A 78 0.54 4.43 1.33
C GLY A 78 -0.75 4.87 2.01
N ASP A 79 -1.83 4.94 1.28
CA ASP A 79 -3.12 5.49 1.70
C ASP A 79 -4.12 4.42 2.13
N ARG A 80 -4.02 3.25 1.52
CA ARG A 80 -4.95 2.14 1.68
C ARG A 80 -4.29 0.79 1.51
N THR A 81 -4.89 -0.21 2.10
CA THR A 81 -4.61 -1.62 1.83
C THR A 81 -5.75 -2.21 1.01
N GLU A 82 -5.42 -2.89 -0.06
CA GLU A 82 -6.37 -3.52 -0.96
C GLU A 82 -6.09 -5.03 -1.02
N ILE A 83 -7.12 -5.81 -0.83
CA ILE A 83 -7.07 -7.28 -0.82
C ILE A 83 -7.85 -7.78 -2.02
N TYR A 84 -7.22 -8.60 -2.84
CA TYR A 84 -7.82 -9.17 -4.04
C TYR A 84 -7.73 -10.68 -4.00
N ILE A 85 -8.83 -11.35 -4.38
CA ILE A 85 -8.83 -12.77 -4.74
C ILE A 85 -9.08 -12.84 -6.24
N ILE A 86 -8.14 -13.41 -6.96
CA ILE A 86 -8.12 -13.46 -8.42
C ILE A 86 -8.16 -14.91 -8.86
N SER A 87 -8.95 -15.19 -9.89
CA SER A 87 -9.02 -16.46 -10.60
C SER A 87 -9.39 -16.20 -12.05
N GLU A 88 -8.81 -16.94 -12.99
CA GLU A 88 -9.04 -16.78 -14.44
C GLU A 88 -8.87 -15.34 -14.93
N GLY A 89 -7.89 -14.61 -14.39
CA GLY A 89 -7.62 -13.21 -14.76
C GLY A 89 -8.70 -12.22 -14.34
N LYS A 90 -9.60 -12.59 -13.42
CA LYS A 90 -10.68 -11.75 -12.91
C LYS A 90 -10.60 -11.60 -11.41
N THR A 91 -10.95 -10.41 -10.91
CA THR A 91 -11.12 -10.18 -9.49
C THR A 91 -12.45 -10.79 -9.01
N ILE A 92 -12.38 -11.82 -8.18
CA ILE A 92 -13.54 -12.50 -7.60
C ILE A 92 -14.01 -11.81 -6.32
N ILE A 93 -13.07 -11.43 -5.45
CA ILE A 93 -13.33 -10.70 -4.21
C ILE A 93 -12.36 -9.54 -4.13
N GLN A 94 -12.88 -8.38 -3.72
CA GLN A 94 -12.09 -7.21 -3.37
C GLN A 94 -12.51 -6.68 -2.01
N ARG A 95 -11.53 -6.27 -1.23
CA ARG A 95 -11.69 -5.51 0.02
C ARG A 95 -10.72 -4.35 0.02
N THR A 96 -11.19 -3.20 0.50
CA THR A 96 -10.35 -2.00 0.63
C THR A 96 -10.46 -1.46 2.05
N LEU A 97 -9.31 -1.26 2.69
CA LEU A 97 -9.19 -0.58 3.98
C LEU A 97 -8.51 0.76 3.76
N ARG A 98 -8.99 1.80 4.43
CA ARG A 98 -8.34 3.11 4.47
C ARG A 98 -7.24 3.14 5.54
N MET A 99 -6.37 2.14 5.50
CA MET A 99 -5.20 1.96 6.36
C MET A 99 -4.02 1.59 5.48
N GLY A 100 -2.88 2.23 5.71
CA GLY A 100 -1.67 2.02 4.92
C GLY A 100 -0.47 2.72 5.53
N GLY A 101 0.56 2.96 4.74
CA GLY A 101 1.81 3.58 5.20
C GLY A 101 1.62 4.94 5.89
N HIS A 102 0.65 5.75 5.45
CA HIS A 102 0.34 7.04 6.06
C HIS A 102 -0.32 6.89 7.45
N THR A 103 -1.13 5.85 7.66
CA THR A 103 -1.68 5.55 8.99
C THR A 103 -0.56 5.19 9.96
N LEU A 104 0.39 4.35 9.51
CA LEU A 104 1.57 4.01 10.31
C LEU A 104 2.43 5.25 10.64
N ASP A 105 2.57 6.19 9.70
CA ASP A 105 3.27 7.46 9.96
C ASP A 105 2.54 8.29 11.03
N GLU A 106 1.22 8.33 11.02
CA GLU A 106 0.40 9.02 12.02
C GLU A 106 0.49 8.36 13.40
N ASP A 107 0.52 7.04 13.47
CA ASP A 107 0.74 6.29 14.72
C ASP A 107 2.10 6.66 15.33
N ILE A 108 3.16 6.74 14.51
CA ILE A 108 4.49 7.16 14.94
C ILE A 108 4.49 8.62 15.41
N ILE A 109 3.86 9.55 14.68
CA ILE A 109 3.73 10.96 15.09
C ILE A 109 3.06 11.05 16.46
N ASN A 110 1.96 10.33 16.64
CA ASN A 110 1.21 10.32 17.89
C ASN A 110 2.03 9.72 19.03
N MET A 111 2.76 8.66 18.82
CA MET A 111 3.65 8.04 19.79
C MET A 111 4.77 9.02 20.20
N VAL A 112 5.47 9.62 19.24
CA VAL A 112 6.56 10.58 19.50
C VAL A 112 6.04 11.78 20.27
N LYS A 113 4.85 12.29 19.91
CA LYS A 113 4.22 13.39 20.63
C LYS A 113 3.88 13.02 22.06
N LYS A 114 3.32 11.83 22.31
CA LYS A 114 2.89 11.39 23.66
C LYS A 114 4.05 11.00 24.57
N GLN A 115 5.02 10.23 24.05
CA GLN A 115 6.08 9.66 24.89
C GLN A 115 7.29 10.59 25.02
N PHE A 116 7.61 11.35 23.96
CA PHE A 116 8.82 12.18 23.91
C PHE A 116 8.51 13.68 23.95
N GLN A 117 7.23 14.07 24.03
CA GLN A 117 6.78 15.46 24.02
C GLN A 117 7.35 16.25 22.81
N LEU A 118 7.49 15.59 21.67
CA LEU A 118 8.09 16.15 20.47
C LEU A 118 7.10 16.11 19.31
N SER A 119 6.84 17.25 18.68
CA SER A 119 6.06 17.34 17.45
C SER A 119 7.00 17.17 16.24
N ILE A 120 6.75 16.16 15.43
CA ILE A 120 7.50 15.86 14.19
C ILE A 120 6.58 15.91 12.98
N GLY A 121 7.16 16.13 11.80
CA GLY A 121 6.42 16.08 10.54
C GLY A 121 6.34 14.68 9.94
N ARG A 122 5.44 14.50 8.96
CA ARG A 122 5.21 13.20 8.28
C ARG A 122 6.48 12.62 7.65
N LYS A 123 7.31 13.43 7.00
CA LYS A 123 8.59 12.96 6.43
C LYS A 123 9.53 12.37 7.46
N THR A 124 9.56 12.94 8.67
CA THR A 124 10.38 12.42 9.78
C THR A 124 9.80 11.11 10.30
N ALA A 125 8.47 10.99 10.41
CA ALA A 125 7.80 9.76 10.81
C ALA A 125 8.02 8.63 9.78
N GLU A 126 7.91 8.93 8.50
CA GLU A 126 8.21 7.99 7.42
C GLU A 126 9.67 7.51 7.47
N ALA A 127 10.63 8.42 7.73
CA ALA A 127 12.03 8.06 7.90
C ALA A 127 12.23 7.13 9.12
N LEU A 128 11.58 7.42 10.26
CA LEU A 128 11.58 6.56 11.45
C LEU A 128 11.01 5.16 11.12
N LYS A 129 9.86 5.10 10.44
CA LYS A 129 9.25 3.85 10.00
C LYS A 129 10.20 3.02 9.15
N ASN A 130 10.75 3.64 8.10
CA ASN A 130 11.58 2.92 7.12
C ASN A 130 12.93 2.44 7.69
N GLN A 131 13.47 3.13 8.71
CA GLN A 131 14.77 2.81 9.28
C GLN A 131 14.70 1.99 10.56
N LEU A 132 13.63 2.12 11.35
CA LEU A 132 13.56 1.57 12.70
C LEU A 132 12.41 0.58 12.92
N ALA A 133 11.39 0.52 12.05
CA ALA A 133 10.25 -0.37 12.29
C ALA A 133 10.61 -1.83 12.03
N TYR A 134 10.36 -2.69 13.03
CA TYR A 134 10.50 -4.14 12.98
C TYR A 134 9.30 -4.78 13.69
N LEU A 135 8.65 -5.74 13.07
CA LEU A 135 7.43 -6.36 13.63
C LEU A 135 7.71 -7.59 14.51
N LEU A 136 8.94 -8.01 14.59
CA LEU A 136 9.44 -9.06 15.49
C LEU A 136 10.73 -8.57 16.14
N ASN A 137 11.45 -9.46 16.83
CA ASN A 137 12.71 -9.13 17.47
C ASN A 137 13.66 -8.39 16.51
N GLY A 138 13.76 -7.08 16.68
CA GLY A 138 14.63 -6.20 15.91
C GLY A 138 15.86 -5.78 16.71
N PRO A 139 16.86 -5.20 16.05
CA PRO A 139 18.04 -4.68 16.72
C PRO A 139 17.70 -3.50 17.63
N ALA A 140 18.46 -3.33 18.71
CA ALA A 140 18.38 -2.18 19.60
C ALA A 140 18.99 -0.95 18.91
N LEU A 141 18.26 -0.35 17.98
CA LEU A 141 18.65 0.86 17.24
C LEU A 141 17.90 2.07 17.75
N GLU A 142 18.48 3.23 17.55
CA GLU A 142 17.83 4.52 17.77
C GLU A 142 18.15 5.49 16.64
N MET A 143 17.23 6.44 16.39
CA MET A 143 17.44 7.52 15.43
C MET A 143 17.20 8.86 16.11
N ARG A 144 18.14 9.81 15.96
CA ARG A 144 17.98 11.17 16.45
C ARG A 144 17.17 12.00 15.44
N VAL A 145 16.08 12.58 15.93
CA VAL A 145 15.19 13.44 15.13
C VAL A 145 15.06 14.81 15.75
N PHE A 146 14.90 15.82 14.88
CA PHE A 146 14.54 17.17 15.29
C PHE A 146 13.03 17.36 15.24
N GLY A 147 12.51 18.12 16.19
CA GLY A 147 11.11 18.51 16.23
C GLY A 147 10.90 19.70 17.15
N ILE A 148 9.65 20.06 17.35
CA ILE A 148 9.25 21.12 18.27
C ILE A 148 8.77 20.51 19.58
N HIS A 149 9.37 20.89 20.68
CA HIS A 149 8.94 20.43 22.01
C HIS A 149 7.54 20.96 22.31
N THR A 150 6.60 20.07 22.61
CA THR A 150 5.17 20.39 22.65
C THR A 150 4.76 21.35 23.80
N VAL A 151 5.57 21.44 24.86
CA VAL A 151 5.31 22.30 26.01
C VAL A 151 5.98 23.66 25.88
N THR A 152 7.27 23.67 25.46
CA THR A 152 8.06 24.94 25.41
C THR A 152 8.02 25.64 24.06
N GLY A 153 7.57 24.94 23.00
CA GLY A 153 7.58 25.46 21.63
C GLY A 153 8.97 25.61 21.01
N LEU A 154 10.04 25.16 21.69
CA LEU A 154 11.40 25.29 21.21
C LEU A 154 11.85 24.08 20.40
N PRO A 155 12.73 24.27 19.40
CA PRO A 155 13.37 23.16 18.69
C PRO A 155 14.13 22.26 19.66
N ARG A 156 13.98 20.95 19.51
CA ARG A 156 14.65 19.94 20.33
C ARG A 156 15.05 18.75 19.48
N GLN A 157 16.18 18.14 19.80
CA GLN A 157 16.60 16.86 19.25
C GLN A 157 16.40 15.75 20.29
N VAL A 158 15.80 14.63 19.86
CA VAL A 158 15.52 13.47 20.73
C VAL A 158 15.92 12.19 19.99
N ALA A 159 16.47 11.22 20.69
CA ALA A 159 16.70 9.87 20.19
C ALA A 159 15.42 9.05 20.35
N ILE A 160 14.94 8.48 19.26
CA ILE A 160 13.75 7.63 19.23
C ILE A 160 14.18 6.17 19.05
N PRO A 161 13.90 5.28 19.99
CA PRO A 161 14.31 3.88 19.91
C PRO A 161 13.40 3.09 18.95
N ALA A 162 13.99 2.12 18.25
CA ALA A 162 13.30 1.26 17.30
C ALA A 162 12.11 0.50 17.93
N LEU A 163 12.25 0.09 19.18
CA LEU A 163 11.16 -0.59 19.90
C LEU A 163 9.91 0.29 20.01
N ALA A 164 10.06 1.58 20.32
CA ALA A 164 8.92 2.50 20.42
C ALA A 164 8.21 2.67 19.07
N VAL A 165 8.99 2.79 17.97
CA VAL A 165 8.45 2.85 16.61
C VAL A 165 7.71 1.57 16.26
N SER A 166 8.31 0.42 16.52
CA SER A 166 7.75 -0.89 16.20
C SER A 166 6.43 -1.14 16.95
N VAL A 167 6.39 -0.87 18.24
CA VAL A 167 5.18 -1.04 19.06
C VAL A 167 4.06 -0.11 18.61
N SER A 168 4.38 1.11 18.18
CA SER A 168 3.36 2.10 17.81
C SER A 168 2.54 1.71 16.58
N ILE A 169 3.06 0.86 15.70
CA ILE A 169 2.40 0.47 14.44
C ILE A 169 1.69 -0.90 14.51
N VAL A 170 1.87 -1.63 15.61
CA VAL A 170 1.34 -3.01 15.76
C VAL A 170 -0.18 -3.04 15.61
N ASP A 171 -0.91 -2.18 16.29
CA ASP A 171 -2.38 -2.19 16.28
C ASP A 171 -2.93 -2.00 14.85
N THR A 172 -2.32 -1.13 14.05
CA THR A 172 -2.71 -0.92 12.65
C THR A 172 -2.38 -2.15 11.79
N ILE A 173 -1.24 -2.80 11.99
CA ILE A 173 -0.90 -4.04 11.28
C ILE A 173 -1.82 -5.19 11.67
N ASP A 174 -2.18 -5.31 12.94
CA ASP A 174 -3.12 -6.31 13.44
C ASP A 174 -4.52 -6.12 12.84
N ALA A 175 -5.00 -4.87 12.77
CA ALA A 175 -6.26 -4.56 12.12
C ALA A 175 -6.28 -4.94 10.63
N ILE A 176 -5.18 -4.71 9.91
CA ILE A 176 -5.03 -5.14 8.51
C ILE A 176 -5.05 -6.68 8.44
N THR A 177 -4.29 -7.36 9.30
CA THR A 177 -4.19 -8.83 9.33
C THR A 177 -5.55 -9.47 9.59
N GLU A 178 -6.35 -8.90 10.48
CA GLU A 178 -7.69 -9.40 10.79
C GLU A 178 -8.63 -9.31 9.57
N VAL A 179 -8.53 -8.24 8.78
CA VAL A 179 -9.33 -8.15 7.54
C VAL A 179 -8.84 -9.13 6.48
N VAL A 180 -7.56 -9.45 6.43
CA VAL A 180 -7.05 -10.54 5.57
C VAL A 180 -7.66 -11.87 5.98
N LYS A 181 -7.64 -12.22 7.29
CA LYS A 181 -8.26 -13.45 7.83
C LYS A 181 -9.75 -13.54 7.52
N THR A 182 -10.51 -12.48 7.81
CA THR A 182 -11.96 -12.46 7.53
C THR A 182 -12.27 -12.49 6.03
N THR A 183 -11.39 -12.02 5.18
CA THR A 183 -11.56 -12.15 3.72
C THR A 183 -11.34 -13.58 3.27
N MET A 184 -10.35 -14.28 3.85
CA MET A 184 -10.15 -15.71 3.59
C MET A 184 -11.36 -16.56 4.01
N GLU A 185 -11.94 -16.29 5.18
CA GLU A 185 -13.12 -16.99 5.68
C GLU A 185 -14.35 -16.87 4.77
N ARG A 186 -14.45 -15.75 4.05
CA ARG A 186 -15.54 -15.49 3.07
C ARG A 186 -15.24 -15.99 1.66
N THR A 187 -14.07 -16.57 1.46
CA THR A 187 -13.63 -17.07 0.16
C THR A 187 -14.26 -18.43 -0.12
N PRO A 188 -14.75 -18.67 -1.36
CA PRO A 188 -15.26 -19.99 -1.74
C PRO A 188 -14.24 -21.11 -1.44
N PRO A 189 -14.66 -22.26 -0.91
CA PRO A 189 -13.76 -23.32 -0.43
C PRO A 189 -12.72 -23.76 -1.46
N GLN A 190 -13.10 -23.87 -2.72
CA GLN A 190 -12.19 -24.27 -3.81
C GLN A 190 -11.03 -23.27 -4.01
N LEU A 191 -11.34 -21.97 -4.00
CA LEU A 191 -10.32 -20.92 -4.12
C LEU A 191 -9.47 -20.81 -2.86
N LEU A 192 -10.10 -21.01 -1.68
CA LEU A 192 -9.40 -21.00 -0.40
C LEU A 192 -8.35 -22.10 -0.30
N GLU A 193 -8.64 -23.29 -0.81
CA GLU A 193 -7.69 -24.40 -0.87
C GLU A 193 -6.46 -24.04 -1.69
N ASN A 194 -6.66 -23.42 -2.87
CA ASN A 194 -5.57 -22.93 -3.70
C ASN A 194 -4.73 -21.87 -2.96
N ILE A 195 -5.38 -20.90 -2.29
CA ILE A 195 -4.70 -19.84 -1.54
C ILE A 195 -3.88 -20.43 -0.39
N ARG A 196 -4.39 -21.43 0.33
CA ARG A 196 -3.65 -22.12 1.40
C ARG A 196 -2.41 -22.84 0.87
N LYS A 197 -2.48 -23.41 -0.32
CA LYS A 197 -1.37 -24.10 -0.97
C LYS A 197 -0.33 -23.12 -1.52
N ASN A 198 -0.77 -22.07 -2.20
CA ASN A 198 0.08 -21.14 -2.93
C ASN A 198 0.56 -19.97 -2.05
N GLY A 199 -0.07 -19.75 -0.89
CA GLY A 199 0.20 -18.62 0.01
C GLY A 199 -0.47 -17.32 -0.43
N ILE A 200 -0.19 -16.26 0.33
CA ILE A 200 -0.67 -14.90 0.10
C ILE A 200 0.47 -14.05 -0.42
N TYR A 201 0.25 -13.32 -1.49
CA TYR A 201 1.24 -12.43 -2.08
C TYR A 201 1.08 -11.02 -1.48
N LEU A 202 2.16 -10.51 -0.89
CA LEU A 202 2.21 -9.15 -0.35
C LEU A 202 2.88 -8.22 -1.35
N THR A 203 2.24 -7.09 -1.65
CA THR A 203 2.76 -6.04 -2.54
C THR A 203 2.61 -4.66 -1.90
N GLY A 204 3.11 -3.62 -2.58
CA GLY A 204 3.07 -2.25 -2.06
C GLY A 204 4.22 -1.91 -1.13
N GLY A 205 4.41 -0.61 -0.86
CA GLY A 205 5.57 -0.12 -0.11
C GLY A 205 5.66 -0.61 1.34
N VAL A 206 4.52 -0.80 2.01
CA VAL A 206 4.47 -1.29 3.41
C VAL A 206 4.87 -2.76 3.49
N SER A 207 4.73 -3.54 2.42
CA SER A 207 5.18 -4.95 2.40
C SER A 207 6.68 -5.12 2.62
N LEU A 208 7.46 -4.04 2.45
CA LEU A 208 8.90 -4.01 2.68
C LEU A 208 9.29 -3.86 4.16
N LEU A 209 8.33 -3.69 5.06
CA LEU A 209 8.62 -3.65 6.50
C LEU A 209 9.26 -4.98 6.93
N PRO A 210 10.41 -4.93 7.64
CA PRO A 210 11.09 -6.12 8.10
C PRO A 210 10.18 -7.04 8.93
N ASN A 211 10.18 -8.32 8.60
CA ASN A 211 9.42 -9.39 9.24
C ASN A 211 7.88 -9.28 9.12
N LEU A 212 7.34 -8.39 8.29
CA LEU A 212 5.89 -8.25 8.14
C LEU A 212 5.22 -9.57 7.72
N SER A 213 5.78 -10.26 6.72
CA SER A 213 5.23 -11.54 6.25
C SER A 213 5.18 -12.61 7.33
N ILE A 214 6.24 -12.70 8.16
CA ILE A 214 6.30 -13.65 9.28
C ILE A 214 5.32 -13.23 10.39
N TYR A 215 5.18 -11.92 10.62
CA TYR A 215 4.25 -11.39 11.62
C TYR A 215 2.80 -11.71 11.27
N MET A 216 2.40 -11.52 10.02
CA MET A 216 1.04 -11.78 9.53
C MET A 216 0.68 -13.27 9.44
N GLN A 217 1.63 -14.19 9.60
CA GLN A 217 1.40 -15.64 9.63
C GLN A 217 0.99 -16.17 11.03
N LYS A 218 1.07 -15.35 12.07
CA LYS A 218 0.66 -15.68 13.43
C LYS A 218 -0.86 -15.59 13.59
#